data_a93e198356c45bd140e704c1730bbb32
#
_entry.id   a93e198356c45bd140e704c1730bbb32
#
_cell.length_a   1.000
_cell.length_b   1.000
_cell.length_c   1.000
_cell.angle_alpha   90.00
_cell.angle_beta   90.00
_cell.angle_gamma   90.00
#
_symmetry.space_group_name_H-M   'P 1'
#
loop_
_entity.id
_entity.type
_entity.pdbx_description
1 polymer ?
#
loop_
_entity_poly.entity_id
_entity_poly.type
_entity_poly.pdbx_seq_one_letter_code
_entity_poly.pdbx_strand_id
1 'polypeptide(L)'
;MAGLALVVACLNVVFRDIEHVLAAALLPWFFVTPILWSSQTLGDRALRHQTLLNVLHWVNPVAPPIFAIRDSIWSGRAPHLWDVVYLVVAAVISLALAAWVFRSVDDRIAVEL
;
A
#
# COMPACT_ATOMS: atom_id res chain seq x y z
N MET A 1 1.99 1.07 6.52
CA MET A 1 2.03 -0.40 6.59
C MET A 1 1.41 -0.95 7.88
N ALA A 2 1.73 -0.43 9.08
CA ALA A 2 1.14 -0.89 10.34
C ALA A 2 -0.41 -0.88 10.35
N GLY A 3 -1.04 0.17 9.83
CA GLY A 3 -2.50 0.23 9.73
C GLY A 3 -3.10 -0.86 8.85
N LEU A 4 -2.51 -1.14 7.69
CA LEU A 4 -2.95 -2.24 6.82
C LEU A 4 -2.76 -3.60 7.49
N ALA A 5 -1.64 -3.81 8.17
CA ALA A 5 -1.39 -5.04 8.93
C ALA A 5 -2.43 -5.27 10.03
N LEU A 6 -2.81 -4.22 10.77
CA LEU A 6 -3.86 -4.29 11.79
C LEU A 6 -5.23 -4.62 11.19
N VAL A 7 -5.60 -4.01 10.06
CA VAL A 7 -6.85 -4.35 9.36
C VAL A 7 -6.86 -5.82 8.96
N VAL A 8 -5.78 -6.30 8.35
CA VAL A 8 -5.66 -7.70 7.93
C VAL A 8 -5.69 -8.64 9.14
N ALA A 9 -5.02 -8.30 10.23
CA ALA A 9 -5.04 -9.09 11.47
C ALA A 9 -6.48 -9.21 12.04
N CYS A 10 -7.22 -8.10 12.09
CA CYS A 10 -8.62 -8.12 12.54
C CYS A 10 -9.51 -8.96 11.62
N LEU A 11 -9.30 -8.85 10.30
CA LEU A 11 -10.05 -9.66 9.33
C LEU A 11 -9.70 -11.15 9.44
N ASN A 12 -8.45 -11.49 9.74
CA ASN A 12 -8.02 -12.89 9.91
C ASN A 12 -8.66 -13.56 11.14
N VAL A 13 -9.00 -12.79 12.16
CA VAL A 13 -9.77 -13.30 13.31
C VAL A 13 -11.17 -13.72 12.91
N VAL A 14 -11.80 -12.98 12.00
CA VAL A 14 -13.17 -13.24 11.52
C VAL A 14 -13.19 -14.29 10.40
N PHE A 15 -12.20 -14.24 9.52
CA PHE A 15 -12.11 -15.10 8.35
C PHE A 15 -10.74 -15.79 8.30
N ARG A 16 -10.69 -17.06 8.66
CA ARG A 16 -9.46 -17.88 8.71
C ARG A 16 -8.76 -18.04 7.35
N ASP A 17 -9.47 -17.82 6.25
CA ASP A 17 -8.96 -17.95 4.88
C ASP A 17 -8.17 -16.73 4.39
N ILE A 18 -8.17 -15.62 5.14
CA ILE A 18 -7.50 -14.38 4.73
C ILE A 18 -5.99 -14.57 4.58
N GLU A 19 -5.38 -15.41 5.40
CA GLU A 19 -3.95 -15.72 5.30
C GLU A 19 -3.58 -16.28 3.92
N HIS A 20 -4.35 -17.22 3.42
CA HIS A 20 -4.10 -17.86 2.12
C HIS A 20 -4.38 -16.92 0.95
N VAL A 21 -5.46 -16.14 1.04
CA VAL A 21 -5.79 -15.11 0.04
C VAL A 21 -4.72 -14.03 0.00
N LEU A 22 -4.24 -13.59 1.17
CA LEU A 22 -3.19 -12.60 1.28
C LEU A 22 -1.88 -13.10 0.68
N ALA A 23 -1.47 -14.33 1.00
CA ALA A 23 -0.27 -14.94 0.44
C ALA A 23 -0.34 -15.02 -1.09
N ALA A 24 -1.49 -15.41 -1.63
CA ALA A 24 -1.73 -15.45 -3.08
C ALA A 24 -1.75 -14.05 -3.72
N ALA A 25 -2.26 -13.04 -3.03
CA ALA A 25 -2.35 -11.66 -3.53
C ALA A 25 -1.03 -10.88 -3.43
N LEU A 26 -0.17 -11.19 -2.45
CA LEU A 26 1.09 -10.48 -2.24
C LEU A 26 2.07 -10.66 -3.40
N LEU A 27 2.08 -11.83 -4.03
CA LEU A 27 2.98 -12.11 -5.14
C LEU A 27 2.65 -11.25 -6.38
N PRO A 28 1.43 -11.22 -6.92
CA PRO A 28 1.05 -10.28 -7.99
C PRO A 28 1.23 -8.82 -7.57
N TRP A 29 0.92 -8.47 -6.33
CA TRP A 29 1.09 -7.12 -5.80
C TRP A 29 2.55 -6.67 -5.86
N PHE A 30 3.49 -7.55 -5.50
CA PHE A 30 4.92 -7.28 -5.59
C PHE A 30 5.35 -6.94 -7.03
N PHE A 31 4.84 -7.68 -8.04
CA PHE A 31 5.14 -7.40 -9.44
C PHE A 31 4.49 -6.12 -9.97
N VAL A 32 3.31 -5.78 -9.48
CA VAL A 32 2.60 -4.54 -9.84
C VAL A 32 3.28 -3.33 -9.19
N THR A 33 3.92 -3.51 -8.04
CA THR A 33 4.66 -2.43 -7.38
C THR A 33 5.96 -2.16 -8.14
N PRO A 34 6.30 -0.90 -8.50
CA PRO A 34 7.46 -0.55 -9.32
C PRO A 34 8.77 -0.63 -8.53
N ILE A 35 9.06 -1.81 -7.96
CA ILE A 35 10.31 -2.10 -7.26
C ILE A 35 11.37 -2.50 -8.27
N LEU A 36 11.01 -3.42 -9.19
CA LEU A 36 11.92 -4.03 -10.15
C LEU A 36 12.02 -3.25 -11.47
N TRP A 37 11.03 -2.43 -11.78
CA TRP A 37 11.00 -1.64 -13.01
C TRP A 37 10.85 -0.15 -12.71
N SER A 38 11.43 0.69 -13.55
CA SER A 38 11.24 2.13 -13.46
C SER A 38 10.64 2.64 -14.79
N SER A 39 9.96 3.78 -14.72
CA SER A 39 9.44 4.44 -15.91
C SER A 39 10.53 4.75 -16.94
N GLN A 40 11.76 4.94 -16.48
CA GLN A 40 12.94 5.17 -17.34
C GLN A 40 13.36 3.91 -18.11
N THR A 41 13.13 2.72 -17.55
CA THR A 41 13.51 1.44 -18.18
C THR A 41 12.50 1.01 -19.25
N LEU A 42 11.26 1.52 -19.17
CA LEU A 42 10.19 1.18 -20.10
C LEU A 42 10.22 2.00 -21.43
N GLY A 43 11.04 3.06 -21.49
CA GLY A 43 11.23 3.88 -22.70
C GLY A 43 9.92 4.37 -23.30
N ASP A 44 9.84 4.37 -24.64
CA ASP A 44 8.68 4.87 -25.40
C ASP A 44 7.36 4.13 -25.12
N ARG A 45 7.42 2.90 -24.61
CA ARG A 45 6.23 2.14 -24.20
C ARG A 45 5.55 2.73 -22.96
N ALA A 46 6.34 3.32 -22.05
CA ALA A 46 5.80 4.02 -20.89
C ALA A 46 4.99 5.25 -21.29
N LEU A 47 5.39 5.95 -22.35
CA LEU A 47 4.69 7.15 -22.87
C LEU A 47 3.30 6.81 -23.41
N ARG A 48 3.10 5.62 -23.96
CA ARG A 48 1.79 5.17 -24.46
C ARG A 48 0.81 4.81 -23.32
N HIS A 49 1.31 4.46 -22.15
CA HIS A 49 0.50 4.00 -21.02
C HIS A 49 0.70 4.87 -19.77
N GLN A 50 1.03 6.14 -19.95
CA GLN A 50 1.24 7.08 -18.82
C GLN A 50 0.06 7.14 -17.86
N THR A 51 -1.16 7.04 -18.37
CA THR A 51 -2.37 7.02 -17.55
C THR A 51 -2.39 5.78 -16.62
N LEU A 52 -2.03 4.61 -17.15
CA LEU A 52 -1.97 3.38 -16.35
C LEU A 52 -0.85 3.45 -15.29
N LEU A 53 0.29 4.00 -15.63
CA LEU A 53 1.40 4.19 -14.68
C LEU A 53 1.03 5.18 -13.58
N ASN A 54 0.34 6.26 -13.91
CA ASN A 54 -0.17 7.22 -12.94
C ASN A 54 -1.23 6.59 -12.02
N VAL A 55 -2.14 5.82 -12.57
CA VAL A 55 -3.15 5.11 -11.77
C VAL A 55 -2.46 4.12 -10.84
N LEU A 56 -1.51 3.33 -11.31
CA LEU A 56 -0.75 2.39 -10.49
C LEU A 56 0.05 3.10 -9.39
N HIS A 57 0.60 4.28 -9.69
CA HIS A 57 1.34 5.08 -8.72
C HIS A 57 0.43 5.53 -7.57
N TRP A 58 -0.77 6.04 -7.87
CA TRP A 58 -1.66 6.61 -6.86
C TRP A 58 -2.55 5.57 -6.17
N VAL A 59 -2.92 4.50 -6.84
CA VAL A 59 -3.76 3.43 -6.29
C VAL A 59 -2.95 2.49 -5.39
N ASN A 60 -1.67 2.29 -5.69
CA ASN A 60 -0.82 1.42 -4.90
C ASN A 60 -0.18 2.20 -3.73
N PRO A 61 -0.57 1.97 -2.47
CA PRO A 61 -0.07 2.72 -1.33
C PRO A 61 1.43 2.49 -1.05
N VAL A 62 2.04 1.51 -1.69
CA VAL A 62 3.46 1.19 -1.55
C VAL A 62 4.31 1.92 -2.59
N ALA A 63 3.74 2.33 -3.73
CA ALA A 63 4.48 2.95 -4.81
C ALA A 63 5.08 4.33 -4.43
N PRO A 64 4.33 5.32 -3.89
CA PRO A 64 4.87 6.64 -3.56
C PRO A 64 6.06 6.61 -2.59
N PRO A 65 6.02 5.83 -1.47
CA PRO A 65 7.19 5.71 -0.60
C PRO A 65 8.42 5.12 -1.30
N ILE A 66 8.25 4.17 -2.21
CA ILE A 66 9.38 3.60 -2.96
C ILE A 66 10.00 4.64 -3.89
N PHE A 67 9.18 5.42 -4.60
CA PHE A 67 9.69 6.52 -5.43
C PHE A 67 10.40 7.59 -4.61
N ALA A 68 9.83 8.00 -3.46
CA ALA A 68 10.45 8.97 -2.58
C ALA A 68 11.82 8.52 -2.06
N ILE A 69 11.95 7.25 -1.66
CA ILE A 69 13.22 6.66 -1.22
C ILE A 69 14.22 6.59 -2.38
N ARG A 70 13.76 6.14 -3.54
CA ARG A 70 14.60 6.01 -4.74
C ARG A 70 15.16 7.35 -5.19
N ASP A 71 14.33 8.38 -5.25
CA ASP A 71 14.74 9.73 -5.64
C ASP A 71 15.74 10.31 -4.65
N SER A 72 15.57 10.05 -3.36
CA SER A 72 16.49 10.50 -2.33
C SER A 72 17.86 9.81 -2.41
N ILE A 73 17.86 8.48 -2.59
CA ILE A 73 19.10 7.68 -2.54
C ILE A 73 19.85 7.73 -3.88
N TRP A 74 19.13 7.61 -5.01
CA TRP A 74 19.75 7.44 -6.33
C TRP A 74 19.98 8.75 -7.06
N SER A 75 19.09 9.69 -6.93
CA SER A 75 19.16 10.97 -7.63
C SER A 75 19.68 12.10 -6.75
N GLY A 76 19.88 11.87 -5.45
CA GLY A 76 20.30 12.90 -4.49
C GLY A 76 19.32 14.09 -4.43
N ARG A 77 18.07 13.90 -4.84
CA ARG A 77 17.04 14.93 -4.84
C ARG A 77 16.11 14.75 -3.65
N ALA A 78 15.61 15.85 -3.12
CA ALA A 78 14.57 15.80 -2.11
C ALA A 78 13.33 15.10 -2.69
N PRO A 79 12.62 14.26 -1.89
CA PRO A 79 11.42 13.59 -2.33
C PRO A 79 10.35 14.60 -2.72
N HIS A 80 9.51 14.24 -3.68
CA HIS A 80 8.44 15.12 -4.12
C HIS A 80 7.46 15.37 -2.96
N LEU A 81 7.13 16.61 -2.67
CA LEU A 81 6.25 16.97 -1.55
C LEU A 81 4.92 16.22 -1.58
N TRP A 82 4.38 15.98 -2.76
CA TRP A 82 3.13 15.24 -2.96
C TRP A 82 3.23 13.77 -2.53
N ASP A 83 4.36 13.13 -2.74
CA ASP A 83 4.57 11.75 -2.30
C ASP A 83 4.63 11.65 -0.77
N VAL A 84 5.24 12.65 -0.12
CA VAL A 84 5.28 12.73 1.35
C VAL A 84 3.88 13.01 1.92
N VAL A 85 3.15 13.94 1.34
CA VAL A 85 1.77 14.25 1.77
C VAL A 85 0.87 13.02 1.60
N TYR A 86 0.96 12.35 0.46
CA TYR A 86 0.23 11.11 0.22
C TYR A 86 0.55 10.05 1.27
N LEU A 87 1.81 9.87 1.60
CA LEU A 87 2.28 8.89 2.58
C LEU A 87 1.69 9.17 3.97
N VAL A 88 1.71 10.43 4.40
CA VAL A 88 1.12 10.85 5.70
C VAL A 88 -0.39 10.62 5.71
N VAL A 89 -1.09 11.06 4.66
CA VAL A 89 -2.54 10.89 4.53
C VAL A 89 -2.91 9.41 4.50
N ALA A 90 -2.22 8.60 3.71
CA ALA A 90 -2.45 7.16 3.64
C ALA A 90 -2.17 6.47 4.99
N ALA A 91 -1.15 6.90 5.73
CA ALA A 91 -0.85 6.39 7.06
C ALA A 91 -1.98 6.71 8.05
N VAL A 92 -2.45 7.96 8.08
CA VAL A 92 -3.55 8.38 8.97
C VAL A 92 -4.84 7.63 8.62
N ILE A 93 -5.19 7.53 7.35
CA ILE A 93 -6.40 6.82 6.90
C ILE A 93 -6.31 5.34 7.27
N SER A 94 -5.18 4.68 7.01
CA SER A 94 -5.01 3.26 7.32
C SER A 94 -5.07 2.97 8.81
N LEU A 95 -4.53 3.84 9.66
CA LEU A 95 -4.63 3.72 11.11
C LEU A 95 -6.05 4.00 11.62
N ALA A 96 -6.74 4.99 11.06
CA ALA A 96 -8.12 5.27 11.41
C ALA A 96 -9.06 4.10 11.04
N LEU A 97 -8.88 3.54 9.85
CA LEU A 97 -9.61 2.33 9.42
C LEU A 97 -9.32 1.14 10.34
N ALA A 98 -8.04 0.93 10.69
CA ALA A 98 -7.65 -0.14 11.60
C ALA A 98 -8.31 0.03 12.98
N ALA A 99 -8.31 1.24 13.53
CA ALA A 99 -8.96 1.53 14.81
C ALA A 99 -10.49 1.34 14.74
N TRP A 100 -11.09 1.72 13.61
CA TRP A 100 -12.53 1.52 13.41
C TRP A 100 -12.90 0.04 13.30
N VAL A 101 -12.16 -0.73 12.51
CA VAL A 101 -12.36 -2.18 12.37
C VAL A 101 -12.13 -2.88 13.70
N PHE A 102 -11.07 -2.53 14.42
CA PHE A 102 -10.76 -3.10 15.73
C PHE A 102 -11.92 -2.90 16.73
N ARG A 103 -12.46 -1.68 16.83
CA ARG A 103 -13.61 -1.41 17.71
C ARG A 103 -14.84 -2.24 17.33
N SER A 104 -15.09 -2.41 16.02
CA SER A 104 -16.24 -3.20 15.53
C SER A 104 -16.10 -4.70 15.80
N VAL A 105 -14.87 -5.20 15.93
CA VAL A 105 -14.59 -6.61 16.23
C VAL A 105 -14.58 -6.85 17.73
N ASP A 106 -14.06 -5.91 18.52
CA ASP A 106 -13.98 -6.00 19.97
C ASP A 106 -15.38 -6.14 20.61
N ASP A 107 -16.36 -5.39 20.09
CA ASP A 107 -17.77 -5.49 20.52
C ASP A 107 -18.38 -6.89 20.29
N ARG A 108 -17.86 -7.66 19.33
CA ARG A 108 -18.33 -9.04 19.06
C ARG A 108 -17.65 -10.08 19.91
N ILE A 109 -16.36 -9.90 20.21
CA ILE A 109 -15.59 -10.82 21.05
C ILE A 109 -16.05 -10.75 22.52
N ALA A 110 -16.42 -9.55 22.98
CA ALA A 110 -16.92 -9.34 24.34
C ALA A 110 -18.27 -10.01 24.63
N VAL A 111 -19.01 -10.42 23.63
CA VAL A 111 -20.33 -11.07 23.77
C VAL A 111 -20.20 -12.61 23.84
N GLU A 112 -19.09 -13.19 23.37
CA GLU A 112 -18.87 -14.65 23.37
C GLU A 112 -18.05 -15.17 24.58
N LEU A 113 -17.62 -14.28 25.47
CA LEU A 113 -17.00 -14.62 26.76
C LEU A 113 -17.95 -14.41 27.92
#